data_0c6a37b8d7c55f7d34809ee5fc5574e5
#
_entry.id   0c6a37b8d7c55f7d34809ee5fc5574e5
#
_cell.length_a   1.000
_cell.length_b   1.000
_cell.length_c   1.000
_cell.angle_alpha   90.00
_cell.angle_beta   90.00
_cell.angle_gamma   90.00
#
_symmetry.space_group_name_H-M   'P 1'
#
loop_
_entity.id
_entity.type
_entity.pdbx_description
1 polymer ?
#
loop_
_entity_poly.entity_id
_entity_poly.type
_entity_poly.pdbx_seq_one_letter_code
_entity_poly.pdbx_strand_id
1 'polypeptide(L)'
;MKNRSLKDLFHLIKKVLPEEQNLYTFPPETLVGDALSIMGKNNISQVPVVSGSEVLGVFSFRSFSLGIQKLPNQREDLLGLNVEEFLEKLRFAHVSDDLAYLINEIDAKDAVLIGSPNKIQGIVSAIDALQYFYKVANPYILLLEIELAVRELIRE
;
A
#
# COMPACT_ATOMS: atom_id res chain seq x y z
N MET A 1 14.35 -22.47 -23.80
CA MET A 1 13.27 -21.47 -23.63
C MET A 1 12.36 -21.95 -22.50
N LYS A 2 12.35 -21.30 -21.35
CA LYS A 2 11.37 -21.60 -20.28
C LYS A 2 9.98 -21.28 -20.83
N ASN A 3 9.09 -22.26 -20.83
CA ASN A 3 7.67 -22.07 -21.14
C ASN A 3 7.14 -20.96 -20.20
N ARG A 4 6.93 -19.76 -20.72
CA ARG A 4 6.19 -18.72 -20.01
C ARG A 4 4.75 -19.20 -19.88
N SER A 5 4.36 -19.58 -18.67
CA SER A 5 2.97 -19.89 -18.35
C SER A 5 2.13 -18.64 -18.56
N LEU A 6 0.87 -18.80 -18.99
CA LEU A 6 -0.11 -17.70 -19.04
C LEU A 6 -0.19 -16.94 -17.71
N LYS A 7 0.09 -17.61 -16.58
CA LYS A 7 0.19 -17.00 -15.24
C LYS A 7 1.31 -15.97 -15.11
N ASP A 8 2.32 -15.99 -15.99
CA ASP A 8 3.39 -14.97 -15.99
C ASP A 8 2.97 -13.66 -16.67
N LEU A 9 1.82 -13.66 -17.37
CA LEU A 9 1.21 -12.48 -17.97
C LEU A 9 0.36 -11.68 -16.99
N PHE A 10 -0.03 -12.27 -15.84
CA PHE A 10 -0.85 -11.59 -14.84
C PHE A 10 0.03 -10.77 -13.89
N HIS A 11 -0.46 -9.59 -13.54
CA HIS A 11 0.16 -8.69 -12.57
C HIS A 11 -0.23 -9.10 -11.14
N LEU A 12 0.27 -10.27 -10.71
CA LEU A 12 -0.06 -10.82 -9.40
C LEU A 12 0.53 -9.97 -8.26
N ILE A 13 -0.22 -9.86 -7.18
CA ILE A 13 0.17 -9.11 -5.96
C ILE A 13 1.56 -9.53 -5.46
N LYS A 14 1.92 -10.81 -5.51
CA LYS A 14 3.26 -11.28 -5.13
C LYS A 14 4.42 -10.62 -5.89
N LYS A 15 4.16 -10.01 -7.06
CA LYS A 15 5.16 -9.29 -7.85
C LYS A 15 5.26 -7.81 -7.46
N VAL A 16 4.23 -7.31 -6.80
CA VAL A 16 4.12 -5.92 -6.32
C VAL A 16 4.68 -5.78 -4.91
N LEU A 17 4.48 -6.82 -4.07
CA LEU A 17 5.03 -6.83 -2.71
C LEU A 17 6.56 -6.69 -2.75
N PRO A 18 7.14 -5.77 -1.98
CA PRO A 18 8.58 -5.72 -1.76
C PRO A 18 9.10 -7.06 -1.25
N GLU A 19 10.28 -7.50 -1.73
CA GLU A 19 10.90 -8.79 -1.33
C GLU A 19 11.17 -8.83 0.18
N GLU A 20 11.50 -7.68 0.78
CA GLU A 20 11.69 -7.50 2.21
C GLU A 20 10.77 -6.39 2.72
N GLN A 21 9.51 -6.73 2.98
CA GLN A 21 8.60 -5.79 3.64
C GLN A 21 8.74 -5.94 5.16
N ASN A 22 9.41 -4.98 5.81
CA ASN A 22 9.34 -4.81 7.26
C ASN A 22 7.92 -4.31 7.60
N LEU A 23 7.02 -5.26 7.87
CA LEU A 23 5.65 -4.91 8.21
C LEU A 23 5.58 -4.35 9.63
N TYR A 24 5.45 -3.04 9.73
CA TYR A 24 5.14 -2.39 11.01
C TYR A 24 3.69 -2.66 11.38
N THR A 25 3.46 -2.94 12.65
CA THR A 25 2.12 -3.05 13.23
C THR A 25 2.05 -2.27 14.54
N PHE A 26 0.89 -1.74 14.89
CA PHE A 26 0.66 -1.10 16.18
C PHE A 26 -0.32 -1.91 17.02
N PRO A 27 -0.12 -1.99 18.34
CA PRO A 27 -1.18 -2.36 19.28
C PRO A 27 -2.28 -1.27 19.27
N PRO A 28 -3.56 -1.64 19.58
CA PRO A 28 -4.69 -0.70 19.53
C PRO A 28 -4.56 0.48 20.50
N GLU A 29 -3.88 0.28 21.63
CA GLU A 29 -3.62 1.28 22.65
C GLU A 29 -2.47 2.25 22.33
N THR A 30 -1.81 2.12 21.18
CA THR A 30 -0.76 3.05 20.75
C THR A 30 -1.33 4.46 20.65
N LEU A 31 -0.63 5.45 21.22
CA LEU A 31 -1.04 6.85 21.14
C LEU A 31 -0.86 7.37 19.71
N VAL A 32 -1.82 8.18 19.26
CA VAL A 32 -1.77 8.81 17.92
C VAL A 32 -0.47 9.59 17.71
N GLY A 33 -0.01 10.34 18.71
CA GLY A 33 1.23 11.12 18.64
C GLY A 33 2.46 10.25 18.37
N ASP A 34 2.55 9.10 19.06
CA ASP A 34 3.63 8.13 18.89
C ASP A 34 3.55 7.45 17.51
N ALA A 35 2.35 7.03 17.13
CA ALA A 35 2.10 6.42 15.82
C ALA A 35 2.52 7.34 14.68
N LEU A 36 2.08 8.61 14.69
CA LEU A 36 2.45 9.59 13.67
C LEU A 36 3.96 9.86 13.63
N SER A 37 4.61 9.91 14.80
CA SER A 37 6.07 10.08 14.90
C SER A 37 6.82 8.90 14.26
N ILE A 38 6.40 7.66 14.56
CA ILE A 38 7.00 6.44 13.97
C ILE A 38 6.77 6.40 12.47
N MET A 39 5.55 6.69 12.02
CA MET A 39 5.19 6.71 10.60
C MET A 39 6.02 7.75 9.84
N GLY A 40 6.16 8.96 10.37
CA GLY A 40 6.96 10.03 9.77
C GLY A 40 8.45 9.68 9.67
N LYS A 41 9.04 9.12 10.74
CA LYS A 41 10.45 8.72 10.76
C LYS A 41 10.79 7.60 9.77
N ASN A 42 9.84 6.70 9.53
CA ASN A 42 10.03 5.52 8.67
C ASN A 42 9.45 5.72 7.26
N ASN A 43 8.91 6.89 6.95
CA ASN A 43 8.24 7.21 5.68
C ASN A 43 7.12 6.20 5.34
N ILE A 44 6.29 5.89 6.34
CA ILE A 44 5.17 4.95 6.22
C ILE A 44 3.86 5.73 6.35
N SER A 45 2.91 5.49 5.45
CA SER A 45 1.62 6.20 5.45
C SER A 45 0.47 5.40 6.05
N GLN A 46 0.64 4.09 6.18
CA GLN A 46 -0.39 3.17 6.67
C GLN A 46 0.23 2.08 7.52
N VAL A 47 -0.38 1.79 8.68
CA VAL A 47 0.09 0.75 9.61
C VAL A 47 -1.09 -0.09 10.09
N PRO A 48 -1.06 -1.42 9.90
CA PRO A 48 -2.06 -2.30 10.47
C PRO A 48 -2.04 -2.26 12.00
N VAL A 49 -3.22 -2.21 12.60
CA VAL A 49 -3.40 -2.29 14.05
C VAL A 49 -3.86 -3.69 14.41
N VAL A 50 -3.10 -4.34 15.30
CA VAL A 50 -3.23 -5.77 15.59
C VAL A 50 -3.42 -5.99 17.09
N SER A 51 -4.43 -6.79 17.46
CA SER A 51 -4.63 -7.27 18.83
C SER A 51 -4.41 -8.78 18.85
N GLY A 52 -3.35 -9.23 19.54
CA GLY A 52 -2.93 -10.62 19.46
C GLY A 52 -2.56 -11.03 18.03
N SER A 53 -3.35 -11.91 17.42
CA SER A 53 -3.19 -12.32 16.01
C SER A 53 -4.19 -11.67 15.05
N GLU A 54 -5.17 -10.92 15.58
CA GLU A 54 -6.26 -10.35 14.78
C GLU A 54 -5.94 -8.92 14.33
N VAL A 55 -6.11 -8.65 13.03
CA VAL A 55 -6.04 -7.30 12.47
C VAL A 55 -7.35 -6.58 12.68
N LEU A 56 -7.35 -5.55 13.52
CA LEU A 56 -8.53 -4.74 13.83
C LEU A 56 -8.88 -3.75 12.69
N GLY A 57 -7.86 -3.26 12.00
CA GLY A 57 -7.96 -2.28 10.93
C GLY A 57 -6.61 -1.70 10.58
N VAL A 58 -6.62 -0.57 9.88
CA VAL A 58 -5.41 0.17 9.51
C VAL A 58 -5.51 1.60 10.03
N PHE A 59 -4.46 2.06 10.71
CA PHE A 59 -4.25 3.46 11.03
C PHE A 59 -3.43 4.10 9.91
N SER A 60 -3.87 5.27 9.43
CA SER A 60 -3.21 6.02 8.36
C SER A 60 -3.41 7.51 8.55
N PHE A 61 -2.63 8.34 7.86
CA PHE A 61 -2.88 9.78 7.81
C PHE A 61 -4.30 10.09 7.31
N ARG A 62 -4.79 9.30 6.34
CA ARG A 62 -6.15 9.41 5.80
C ARG A 62 -7.20 9.06 6.86
N SER A 63 -7.09 7.90 7.50
CA SER A 63 -8.04 7.44 8.52
C SER A 63 -8.10 8.38 9.71
N PHE A 64 -6.96 8.91 10.14
CA PHE A 64 -6.87 9.93 11.18
C PHE A 64 -7.59 11.23 10.77
N SER A 65 -7.29 11.75 9.57
CA SER A 65 -7.94 12.96 9.05
C SER A 65 -9.46 12.82 8.96
N LEU A 66 -9.96 11.69 8.47
CA LEU A 66 -11.40 11.40 8.39
C LEU A 66 -12.03 11.19 9.77
N GLY A 67 -11.29 10.59 10.71
CA GLY A 67 -11.73 10.36 12.08
C GLY A 67 -11.90 11.66 12.86
N ILE A 68 -10.98 12.60 12.72
CA ILE A 68 -11.08 13.92 13.37
C ILE A 68 -12.38 14.63 13.02
N GLN A 69 -12.82 14.54 11.77
CA GLN A 69 -14.06 15.20 11.31
C GLN A 69 -15.32 14.68 12.02
N LYS A 70 -15.25 13.48 12.59
CA LYS A 70 -16.38 12.85 13.32
C LYS A 70 -16.35 13.12 14.82
N LEU A 71 -15.25 13.69 15.33
CA LEU A 71 -15.13 13.99 16.75
C LEU A 71 -15.90 15.28 17.08
N PRO A 72 -16.50 15.38 18.28
CA PRO A 72 -17.10 16.63 18.73
C PRO A 72 -16.04 17.70 18.88
N ASN A 73 -16.38 18.95 18.55
CA ASN A 73 -15.48 20.13 18.44
C ASN A 73 -14.70 20.53 19.71
N GLN A 74 -14.74 19.73 20.78
CA GLN A 74 -14.19 20.07 22.11
C GLN A 74 -13.05 19.13 22.56
N ARG A 75 -12.53 18.23 21.70
CA ARG A 75 -11.36 17.43 22.08
C ARG A 75 -10.07 18.22 21.86
N GLU A 76 -9.44 18.62 22.96
CA GLU A 76 -8.21 19.44 22.95
C GLU A 76 -6.93 18.60 22.70
N ASP A 77 -6.92 17.31 23.04
CA ASP A 77 -5.75 16.44 22.88
C ASP A 77 -6.01 15.25 21.95
N LEU A 78 -5.87 15.47 20.65
CA LEU A 78 -6.00 14.43 19.63
C LEU A 78 -4.81 13.47 19.62
N LEU A 79 -3.62 13.93 20.03
CA LEU A 79 -2.40 13.12 20.00
C LEU A 79 -2.34 12.13 21.19
N GLY A 80 -3.07 12.41 22.25
CA GLY A 80 -3.23 11.53 23.41
C GLY A 80 -4.30 10.44 23.25
N LEU A 81 -5.02 10.41 22.12
CA LEU A 81 -6.00 9.36 21.85
C LEU A 81 -5.32 8.10 21.34
N ASN A 82 -6.00 6.96 21.43
CA ASN A 82 -5.53 5.69 20.91
C ASN A 82 -5.78 5.57 19.40
N VAL A 83 -4.88 4.91 18.68
CA VAL A 83 -5.03 4.71 17.23
C VAL A 83 -6.28 3.91 16.87
N GLU A 84 -6.80 3.07 17.79
CA GLU A 84 -8.02 2.28 17.55
C GLU A 84 -9.26 3.14 17.29
N GLU A 85 -9.29 4.40 17.77
CA GLU A 85 -10.39 5.34 17.51
C GLU A 85 -10.43 5.81 16.04
N PHE A 86 -9.36 5.61 15.27
CA PHE A 86 -9.18 6.14 13.93
C PHE A 86 -8.97 5.05 12.87
N LEU A 87 -9.37 3.83 13.13
CA LEU A 87 -9.15 2.73 12.20
C LEU A 87 -10.05 2.79 10.98
N GLU A 88 -9.49 2.44 9.83
CA GLU A 88 -10.22 2.13 8.62
C GLU A 88 -10.11 0.62 8.31
N LYS A 89 -11.22 0.02 7.91
CA LYS A 89 -11.21 -1.38 7.44
C LYS A 89 -10.79 -1.42 5.99
N LEU A 90 -9.69 -2.11 5.72
CA LEU A 90 -9.24 -2.41 4.38
C LEU A 90 -9.64 -3.83 3.98
N ARG A 91 -9.75 -4.05 2.67
CA ARG A 91 -9.95 -5.38 2.11
C ARG A 91 -8.69 -6.23 2.26
N PHE A 92 -8.87 -7.51 2.57
CA PHE A 92 -7.82 -8.52 2.42
C PHE A 92 -7.80 -9.06 1.01
N ALA A 93 -6.61 -9.15 0.44
CA ALA A 93 -6.32 -9.76 -0.84
C ALA A 93 -5.32 -10.91 -0.65
N HIS A 94 -5.30 -11.84 -1.60
CA HIS A 94 -4.36 -12.93 -1.60
C HIS A 94 -3.16 -12.62 -2.52
N VAL A 95 -1.99 -13.19 -2.22
CA VAL A 95 -0.76 -13.00 -3.04
C VAL A 95 -0.91 -13.45 -4.49
N SER A 96 -1.89 -14.32 -4.77
CA SER A 96 -2.23 -14.80 -6.12
C SER A 96 -3.28 -13.96 -6.83
N ASP A 97 -3.83 -12.94 -6.18
CA ASP A 97 -4.82 -12.06 -6.81
C ASP A 97 -4.13 -11.18 -7.86
N ASP A 98 -4.88 -10.83 -8.90
CA ASP A 98 -4.41 -9.90 -9.92
C ASP A 98 -4.60 -8.46 -9.44
N LEU A 99 -3.54 -7.66 -9.56
CA LEU A 99 -3.54 -6.25 -9.16
C LEU A 99 -4.67 -5.46 -9.86
N ALA A 100 -5.01 -5.80 -11.10
CA ALA A 100 -6.06 -5.11 -11.86
C ALA A 100 -7.42 -5.13 -11.14
N TYR A 101 -7.74 -6.22 -10.43
CA TYR A 101 -8.98 -6.32 -9.65
C TYR A 101 -8.98 -5.52 -8.35
N LEU A 102 -7.80 -5.10 -7.88
CA LEU A 102 -7.63 -4.37 -6.63
C LEU A 102 -7.41 -2.87 -6.84
N ILE A 103 -7.25 -2.43 -8.07
CA ILE A 103 -6.97 -1.03 -8.40
C ILE A 103 -8.02 -0.08 -7.82
N ASN A 104 -9.30 -0.42 -7.93
CA ASN A 104 -10.38 0.42 -7.41
C ASN A 104 -10.39 0.50 -5.87
N GLU A 105 -10.00 -0.59 -5.19
CA GLU A 105 -9.86 -0.60 -3.73
C GLU A 105 -8.66 0.25 -3.30
N ILE A 106 -7.54 0.12 -4.02
CA ILE A 106 -6.33 0.91 -3.76
C ILE A 106 -6.60 2.40 -4.02
N ASP A 107 -7.33 2.75 -5.08
CA ASP A 107 -7.72 4.12 -5.38
C ASP A 107 -8.64 4.70 -4.28
N ALA A 108 -9.62 3.91 -3.84
CA ALA A 108 -10.59 4.36 -2.84
C ALA A 108 -10.03 4.45 -1.41
N LYS A 109 -9.07 3.58 -1.05
CA LYS A 109 -8.60 3.35 0.32
C LYS A 109 -7.09 3.55 0.51
N ASP A 110 -6.37 3.91 -0.56
CA ASP A 110 -4.91 4.05 -0.64
C ASP A 110 -4.12 2.76 -0.44
N ALA A 111 -4.75 1.66 -0.01
CA ALA A 111 -4.08 0.37 0.18
C ALA A 111 -5.04 -0.82 0.28
N VAL A 112 -4.47 -2.03 0.15
CA VAL A 112 -5.10 -3.31 0.49
C VAL A 112 -4.18 -4.11 1.41
N LEU A 113 -4.77 -4.91 2.30
CA LEU A 113 -4.04 -5.84 3.16
C LEU A 113 -3.81 -7.16 2.43
N ILE A 114 -2.66 -7.77 2.62
CA ILE A 114 -2.33 -9.06 2.03
C ILE A 114 -2.31 -10.13 3.10
N GLY A 115 -3.03 -11.22 2.86
CA GLY A 115 -3.17 -12.33 3.80
C GLY A 115 -4.61 -12.55 4.24
N SER A 116 -4.80 -12.70 5.54
CA SER A 116 -6.10 -12.90 6.19
C SER A 116 -6.18 -12.12 7.51
N PRO A 117 -7.39 -11.94 8.09
CA PRO A 117 -7.56 -11.23 9.36
C PRO A 117 -6.69 -11.75 10.51
N ASN A 118 -6.37 -13.04 10.52
CA ASN A 118 -5.57 -13.67 11.57
C ASN A 118 -4.09 -13.90 11.16
N LYS A 119 -3.73 -13.57 9.93
CA LYS A 119 -2.36 -13.76 9.41
C LYS A 119 -2.08 -12.75 8.30
N ILE A 120 -1.72 -11.55 8.71
CA ILE A 120 -1.27 -10.53 7.76
C ILE A 120 0.12 -10.89 7.21
N GLN A 121 0.30 -10.72 5.90
CA GLN A 121 1.55 -10.98 5.19
C GLN A 121 2.18 -9.70 4.66
N GLY A 122 1.38 -8.66 4.46
CA GLY A 122 1.86 -7.39 3.95
C GLY A 122 0.73 -6.40 3.71
N ILE A 123 1.12 -5.25 3.21
CA ILE A 123 0.22 -4.20 2.74
C ILE A 123 0.72 -3.73 1.37
N VAL A 124 -0.18 -3.50 0.43
CA VAL A 124 0.12 -2.92 -0.87
C VAL A 124 -0.58 -1.59 -0.98
N SER A 125 0.20 -0.54 -1.12
CA SER A 125 -0.26 0.83 -1.29
C SER A 125 -0.36 1.25 -2.77
N ALA A 126 -0.95 2.41 -3.02
CA ALA A 126 -0.97 3.02 -4.35
C ALA A 126 0.46 3.28 -4.89
N ILE A 127 1.40 3.65 -4.02
CA ILE A 127 2.80 3.86 -4.39
C ILE A 127 3.46 2.56 -4.82
N ASP A 128 3.23 1.44 -4.11
CA ASP A 128 3.79 0.13 -4.49
C ASP A 128 3.28 -0.30 -5.87
N ALA A 129 1.99 -0.12 -6.12
CA ALA A 129 1.38 -0.40 -7.41
C ALA A 129 1.99 0.48 -8.52
N LEU A 130 2.15 1.78 -8.28
CA LEU A 130 2.76 2.72 -9.23
C LEU A 130 4.22 2.35 -9.54
N GLN A 131 5.02 2.05 -8.53
CA GLN A 131 6.42 1.63 -8.70
C GLN A 131 6.52 0.34 -9.50
N TYR A 132 5.63 -0.61 -9.23
CA TYR A 132 5.56 -1.85 -10.00
C TYR A 132 5.25 -1.57 -11.47
N PHE A 133 4.22 -0.78 -11.78
CA PHE A 133 3.88 -0.43 -13.16
C PHE A 133 4.99 0.33 -13.86
N TYR A 134 5.65 1.26 -13.19
CA TYR A 134 6.81 1.96 -13.73
C TYR A 134 7.93 0.98 -14.09
N LYS A 135 8.27 0.05 -13.19
CA LYS A 135 9.29 -0.99 -13.42
C LYS A 135 8.95 -1.87 -14.64
N VAL A 136 7.67 -2.19 -14.83
CA VAL A 136 7.21 -2.99 -15.98
C VAL A 136 7.22 -2.18 -17.28
N ALA A 137 6.80 -0.93 -17.24
CA ALA A 137 6.66 -0.06 -18.42
C ALA A 137 8.00 0.52 -18.90
N ASN A 138 8.93 0.80 -18.00
CA ASN A 138 10.18 1.50 -18.31
C ASN A 138 11.00 0.88 -19.45
N PRO A 139 11.20 -0.44 -19.56
CA PRO A 139 11.92 -1.03 -20.69
C PRO A 139 11.27 -0.75 -22.06
N TYR A 140 9.95 -0.65 -22.11
CA TYR A 140 9.21 -0.35 -23.36
C TYR A 140 9.35 1.13 -23.72
N ILE A 141 9.34 2.02 -22.73
CA ILE A 141 9.58 3.46 -22.92
C ILE A 141 10.98 3.69 -23.50
N LEU A 142 12.00 3.04 -22.91
CA LEU A 142 13.38 3.13 -23.41
C LEU A 142 13.54 2.60 -24.82
N LEU A 143 12.87 1.51 -25.18
CA LEU A 143 12.88 0.98 -26.55
C LEU A 143 12.28 1.98 -27.55
N LEU A 144 11.16 2.62 -27.18
CA LEU A 144 10.54 3.65 -28.01
C LEU A 144 11.47 4.86 -28.20
N GLU A 145 12.13 5.32 -27.14
CA GLU A 145 13.08 6.42 -27.21
C GLU A 145 14.26 6.11 -28.13
N ILE A 146 14.82 4.88 -28.05
CA ILE A 146 15.90 4.43 -28.93
C ILE A 146 15.41 4.39 -30.38
N GLU A 147 14.21 3.85 -30.62
CA GLU A 147 13.64 3.82 -31.98
C GLU A 147 13.48 5.21 -32.58
N LEU A 148 12.95 6.16 -31.80
CA LEU A 148 12.80 7.56 -32.24
C LEU A 148 14.14 8.20 -32.55
N ALA A 149 15.15 8.03 -31.68
CA ALA A 149 16.49 8.56 -31.90
C ALA A 149 17.15 7.99 -33.18
N VAL A 150 17.02 6.67 -33.41
CA VAL A 150 17.53 6.04 -34.64
C VAL A 150 16.83 6.59 -35.89
N ARG A 151 15.51 6.78 -35.82
CA ARG A 151 14.75 7.36 -36.97
C ARG A 151 15.19 8.79 -37.28
N GLU A 152 15.53 9.60 -36.28
CA GLU A 152 16.08 10.94 -36.52
C GLU A 152 17.43 10.89 -37.21
N LEU A 153 18.35 10.03 -36.74
CA LEU A 153 19.68 9.88 -37.34
C LEU A 153 19.64 9.40 -38.81
N ILE A 154 18.61 8.63 -39.20
CA ILE A 154 18.45 8.14 -40.58
C ILE A 154 17.86 9.22 -41.51
N ARG A 155 17.21 10.24 -40.96
CA ARG A 155 16.61 11.34 -41.73
C ARG A 155 17.60 12.46 -42.07
N GLU A 156 18.73 12.52 -41.38
CA GLU A 156 19.86 13.40 -41.71
C GLU A 156 20.72 12.81 -42.86
#